data_06fec717f12852fbb4664143c6de101f
#
_entry.id   06fec717f12852fbb4664143c6de101f
#
_cell.length_a   1.000
_cell.length_b   1.000
_cell.length_c   1.000
_cell.angle_alpha   90.00
_cell.angle_beta   90.00
_cell.angle_gamma   90.00
#
_symmetry.space_group_name_H-M   'P 1'
#
loop_
_entity.id
_entity.type
_entity.pdbx_description
1 polymer ?
#
loop_
_entity_poly.entity_id
_entity_poly.type
_entity_poly.pdbx_seq_one_letter_code
_entity_poly.pdbx_strand_id
1 'polypeptide(L)' 'MSATSTCFQSEKAPCGRLIDGEHYQEQDDESLVTDNWYYACGCRSIRHEYHDGSICLKVVRHDGAILVDELFAEH' A
#
# COMPACT_ATOMS: atom_id res chain seq x y z
N MET A 1 11.83 -15.07 2.95
CA MET A 1 10.60 -14.23 2.84
C MET A 1 9.97 -14.05 4.19
N SER A 2 9.51 -12.88 4.47
CA SER A 2 8.73 -12.61 5.67
C SER A 2 7.49 -11.79 5.28
N ALA A 3 6.37 -12.09 5.96
CA ALA A 3 5.12 -11.39 5.74
C ALA A 3 4.50 -11.07 7.10
N THR A 4 4.01 -9.86 7.25
CA THR A 4 3.39 -9.40 8.48
C THR A 4 2.05 -8.78 8.14
N SER A 5 1.02 -9.09 8.91
CA SER A 5 -0.28 -8.44 8.77
C SER A 5 -0.65 -7.74 10.07
N THR A 6 -1.21 -6.55 9.94
CA THR A 6 -1.62 -5.73 11.06
C THR A 6 -2.98 -5.12 10.75
N CYS A 7 -3.92 -5.20 11.68
CA CYS A 7 -5.21 -4.52 11.56
C CYS A 7 -5.10 -3.11 12.09
N PHE A 8 -5.73 -2.16 11.41
CA PHE A 8 -5.79 -0.78 11.87
C PHE A 8 -7.25 -0.33 11.95
N GLN A 9 -7.49 0.68 12.76
CA GLN A 9 -8.82 1.22 12.99
C GLN A 9 -8.84 2.72 12.74
N SER A 10 -9.92 3.20 12.13
CA SER A 10 -10.19 4.62 11.93
C SER A 10 -9.06 5.36 11.22
N GLU A 11 -8.47 4.73 10.22
CA GLU A 11 -7.48 5.35 9.34
C GLU A 11 -8.17 6.02 8.16
N LYS A 12 -7.62 7.13 7.71
CA LYS A 12 -8.20 7.83 6.56
C LYS A 12 -7.95 7.05 5.28
N ALA A 13 -9.02 6.55 4.69
CA ALA A 13 -8.97 5.83 3.42
C ALA A 13 -8.81 6.80 2.26
N PRO A 14 -8.40 6.33 1.06
CA PRO A 14 -8.29 7.18 -0.12
C PRO A 14 -9.58 7.92 -0.49
N CYS A 15 -10.74 7.38 -0.11
CA CYS A 15 -12.02 8.04 -0.35
C CYS A 15 -12.32 9.17 0.65
N GLY A 16 -11.44 9.39 1.64
CA GLY A 16 -11.57 10.45 2.63
C GLY A 16 -12.31 10.08 3.90
N ARG A 17 -12.79 8.85 4.01
CA ARG A 17 -13.54 8.37 5.18
C ARG A 17 -12.59 7.69 6.17
N LEU A 18 -12.94 7.73 7.45
CA LEU A 18 -12.21 6.97 8.48
C LEU A 18 -12.73 5.53 8.46
N ILE A 19 -11.88 4.61 8.05
CA ILE A 19 -12.25 3.22 7.78
C ILE A 19 -11.24 2.29 8.45
N ASP A 20 -11.73 1.18 8.97
CA ASP A 20 -10.87 0.12 9.46
C ASP A 20 -10.31 -0.68 8.28
N GLY A 21 -9.22 -1.37 8.49
CA GLY A 21 -8.63 -2.17 7.43
C GLY A 21 -7.47 -3.03 7.92
N GLU A 22 -6.73 -3.55 6.96
CA GLU A 22 -5.58 -4.39 7.22
C GLU A 22 -4.38 -3.92 6.41
N HIS A 23 -3.22 -3.97 7.04
CA HIS A 23 -1.94 -3.68 6.40
C HIS A 23 -1.13 -4.97 6.32
N TYR A 24 -0.73 -5.32 5.10
CA TYR A 24 0.15 -6.45 4.84
C TYR A 24 1.50 -5.93 4.39
N GLN A 25 2.55 -6.39 5.04
CA GLN A 25 3.91 -6.07 4.64
C GLN A 25 4.63 -7.36 4.28
N GLU A 26 5.22 -7.38 3.10
CA GLU A 26 5.99 -8.51 2.61
C GLU A 26 7.40 -8.05 2.24
N GLN A 27 8.38 -8.88 2.55
CA GLN A 27 9.76 -8.64 2.21
C GLN A 27 10.35 -9.93 1.64
N ASP A 28 10.94 -9.83 0.45
CA ASP A 28 11.57 -10.98 -0.18
C ASP A 28 13.08 -11.02 0.11
N ASP A 29 13.77 -12.02 -0.47
CA ASP A 29 15.19 -12.21 -0.26
C ASP A 29 16.07 -11.15 -0.93
N GLU A 30 15.49 -10.39 -1.86
CA GLU A 30 16.19 -9.33 -2.59
C GLU A 30 15.92 -7.96 -2.00
N SER A 31 15.37 -7.89 -0.79
CA SER A 31 15.04 -6.66 -0.09
C SER A 31 13.94 -5.84 -0.76
N LEU A 32 13.13 -6.46 -1.59
CA LEU A 32 11.90 -5.84 -2.08
C LEU A 32 10.88 -5.82 -0.95
N VAL A 33 10.45 -4.63 -0.56
CA VAL A 33 9.43 -4.46 0.48
C VAL A 33 8.15 -4.04 -0.20
N THR A 34 7.07 -4.77 0.07
CA THR A 34 5.75 -4.48 -0.46
C THR A 34 4.80 -4.23 0.71
N ASP A 35 4.20 -3.05 0.72
CA ASP A 35 3.16 -2.68 1.68
C ASP A 35 1.82 -2.62 0.96
N ASN A 36 0.83 -3.34 1.48
CA ASN A 36 -0.52 -3.36 0.95
C ASN A 36 -1.48 -2.93 2.06
N TRP A 37 -2.29 -1.93 1.79
CA TRP A 37 -3.34 -1.49 2.69
C TRP A 37 -4.69 -1.81 2.07
N TYR A 38 -5.50 -2.57 2.79
CA TYR A 38 -6.85 -2.96 2.37
C TYR A 38 -7.84 -2.32 3.33
N TYR A 39 -8.65 -1.43 2.81
CA TYR A 39 -9.66 -0.72 3.61
C TYR A 39 -11.00 -1.43 3.49
N ALA A 40 -11.77 -1.45 4.57
CA ALA A 40 -13.07 -2.13 4.61
C ALA A 40 -14.06 -1.58 3.60
N CYS A 41 -13.89 -0.35 3.16
CA CYS A 41 -14.74 0.25 2.12
C CYS A 41 -14.39 -0.23 0.71
N GLY A 42 -13.29 -0.97 0.53
CA GLY A 42 -12.84 -1.45 -0.76
C GLY A 42 -11.68 -0.67 -1.38
N CYS A 43 -11.28 0.43 -0.77
CA CYS A 43 -10.09 1.15 -1.22
C CYS A 43 -8.83 0.34 -0.95
N ARG A 44 -7.78 0.58 -1.74
CA ARG A 44 -6.49 -0.09 -1.58
C ARG A 44 -5.36 0.87 -1.82
N SER A 45 -4.27 0.67 -1.09
CA SER A 45 -3.00 1.35 -1.35
C SER A 45 -1.91 0.31 -1.43
N ILE A 46 -0.99 0.46 -2.37
CA ILE A 46 0.12 -0.47 -2.57
C ILE A 46 1.39 0.36 -2.69
N ARG A 47 2.41 -0.02 -1.94
CA ARG A 47 3.72 0.60 -2.01
C ARG A 47 4.77 -0.48 -2.15
N HIS A 48 5.56 -0.40 -3.23
CA HIS A 48 6.72 -1.25 -3.44
C HIS A 48 7.98 -0.41 -3.25
N GLU A 49 8.87 -0.88 -2.41
CA GLU A 49 10.19 -0.29 -2.26
C GLU A 49 11.22 -1.27 -2.79
N TYR A 50 11.91 -0.87 -3.86
CA TYR A 50 12.90 -1.70 -4.51
C TYR A 50 14.27 -1.50 -3.89
N HIS A 51 15.16 -2.49 -4.03
CA HIS A 51 16.50 -2.46 -3.45
C HIS A 51 17.39 -1.37 -4.04
N ASP A 52 17.04 -0.82 -5.19
CA ASP A 52 17.78 0.27 -5.83
C ASP A 52 17.35 1.67 -5.36
N GLY A 53 16.42 1.74 -4.43
CA GLY A 53 15.88 2.98 -3.91
C GLY A 53 14.63 3.48 -4.59
N SER A 54 14.19 2.82 -5.66
CA SER A 54 12.95 3.19 -6.34
C SER A 54 11.74 2.83 -5.48
N ILE A 55 10.71 3.66 -5.53
CA ILE A 55 9.46 3.43 -4.81
C ILE A 55 8.31 3.55 -5.80
N CYS A 56 7.47 2.53 -5.88
CA CYS A 56 6.26 2.53 -6.68
C CYS A 56 5.06 2.65 -5.73
N LEU A 57 4.23 3.66 -5.96
CA LEU A 57 3.04 3.91 -5.14
C LEU A 57 1.80 3.89 -6.02
N LYS A 58 0.81 3.11 -5.62
CA LYS A 58 -0.45 3.03 -6.32
C LYS A 58 -1.59 3.07 -5.31
N VAL A 59 -2.55 3.95 -5.54
CA VAL A 59 -3.73 4.10 -4.69
C VAL A 59 -4.97 3.94 -5.55
N VAL A 60 -5.84 3.02 -5.17
CA VAL A 60 -7.07 2.71 -5.91
C VAL A 60 -8.27 2.92 -4.99
N ARG A 61 -9.22 3.74 -5.42
CA ARG A 61 -10.45 3.98 -4.68
C ARG A 61 -11.41 2.80 -4.88
N HIS A 62 -12.37 2.68 -3.96
CA HIS A 62 -13.30 1.53 -3.91
C HIS A 62 -14.14 1.36 -5.18
N ASP A 63 -14.28 2.40 -5.99
CA ASP A 63 -15.01 2.34 -7.27
C ASP A 63 -14.11 1.96 -8.45
N GLY A 64 -12.83 1.66 -8.19
CA GLY A 64 -11.87 1.29 -9.22
C GLY A 64 -11.08 2.47 -9.78
N ALA A 65 -11.36 3.69 -9.35
CA ALA A 65 -10.61 4.86 -9.81
C ALA A 65 -9.19 4.84 -9.27
N ILE A 66 -8.20 5.00 -10.14
CA ILE A 66 -6.81 5.09 -9.75
C ILE A 66 -6.52 6.53 -9.37
N LEU A 67 -6.23 6.77 -8.09
CA LEU A 67 -5.96 8.11 -7.57
C LEU A 67 -4.49 8.48 -7.65
N VAL A 68 -3.60 7.50 -7.46
CA VAL A 68 -2.15 7.68 -7.54
C VAL A 68 -1.57 6.46 -8.25
N ASP A 69 -0.69 6.71 -9.20
CA ASP A 69 0.05 5.67 -9.91
C ASP A 69 1.38 6.28 -10.30
N GLU A 70 2.33 6.27 -9.36
CA GLU A 70 3.59 6.97 -9.50
C GLU A 70 4.77 6.05 -9.19
N LEU A 71 5.86 6.25 -9.92
CA LEU A 71 7.13 5.61 -9.67
C LEU A 71 8.15 6.68 -9.33
N PHE A 72 8.74 6.57 -8.14
CA PHE A 72 9.80 7.46 -7.68
C PHE A 72 11.12 6.72 -7.72
N ALA A 73 12.11 7.28 -8.39
CA ALA A 73 13.45 6.73 -8.44
C ALA A 73 14.43 7.71 -7.81
N GLU A 74 15.17 7.24 -6.83
CA GLU A 74 16.25 8.02 -6.21
C GLU A 74 17.58 7.45 -6.62
N HIS A 75 18.41 8.31 -7.15
CA HIS A 75 19.78 7.97 -7.55
C HIS A 75 20.77 8.94 -6.95
#